data_e3807138dd02d1aa36059cfb82a14750
#
_entry.id   e3807138dd02d1aa36059cfb82a14750
#
_cell.length_a   1.000
_cell.length_b   1.000
_cell.length_c   1.000
_cell.angle_alpha   90.00
_cell.angle_beta   90.00
_cell.angle_gamma   90.00
#
_symmetry.space_group_name_H-M   'P 1'
#
loop_
_entity.id
_entity.type
_entity.pdbx_description
1 polymer ?
#
loop_
_entity_poly.entity_id
_entity_poly.type
_entity_poly.pdbx_seq_one_letter_code
_entity_poly.pdbx_strand_id
1 'polypeptide(L)'
;ATGGSIEAMLTTFAGVNSSNELSSQYSVRGGNFDENIVYINGIEVYRPLTVRSGQQEGLSIINPDMVGAVGFSSGGFSAEYGDKMSSVLDIIYKHPEAFEGSVSASFLGATASVGQSTKKFSQLHGVRYKTNSTLLSSLDTKGEYEPSFFDYQTYLTYKFAPKWEASLLGNISINNYKFTPHERNTSFGTATDAKQFKVYFDGYEKDKFETYFGAFSLNFFPDKYTQWALMTSAFVTNELVTYDIAGQYWLDDLANGEDGESTENKGALGVGTYHEHARNRLRASVVATSLKGATKLGQNELKWGLTHQY
;
A
#
# COMPACT_ATOMS: atom_id res chain seq x y z
N ALA A 1 -16.90 -4.20 10.20
CA ALA A 1 -16.12 -3.88 9.00
C ALA A 1 -14.92 -3.06 9.46
N THR A 2 -13.74 -3.60 9.37
CA THR A 2 -12.51 -2.81 9.43
C THR A 2 -12.62 -1.77 8.34
N GLY A 3 -12.61 -0.49 8.70
CA GLY A 3 -12.99 0.64 7.86
C GLY A 3 -12.46 0.50 6.45
N GLY A 4 -13.34 0.68 5.48
CA GLY A 4 -12.97 0.60 4.07
C GLY A 4 -11.82 1.55 3.78
N SER A 5 -10.90 1.17 2.92
CA SER A 5 -9.83 2.07 2.50
C SER A 5 -10.42 3.27 1.75
N ILE A 6 -9.75 4.40 1.81
CA ILE A 6 -10.15 5.58 1.03
C ILE A 6 -10.18 5.24 -0.46
N GLU A 7 -9.24 4.43 -0.93
CA GLU A 7 -9.17 3.98 -2.32
C GLU A 7 -10.39 3.13 -2.72
N ALA A 8 -10.90 2.27 -1.82
CA ALA A 8 -12.12 1.52 -2.07
C ALA A 8 -13.35 2.46 -2.20
N MET A 9 -13.38 3.56 -1.45
CA MET A 9 -14.40 4.58 -1.64
C MET A 9 -14.28 5.27 -3.02
N LEU A 10 -13.06 5.49 -3.52
CA LEU A 10 -12.86 6.11 -4.83
C LEU A 10 -13.44 5.28 -5.98
N THR A 11 -13.49 3.97 -5.87
CA THR A 11 -14.07 3.11 -6.92
C THR A 11 -15.58 3.32 -7.12
N THR A 12 -16.24 4.04 -6.22
CA THR A 12 -17.64 4.46 -6.40
C THR A 12 -17.81 5.64 -7.37
N PHE A 13 -16.72 6.34 -7.70
CA PHE A 13 -16.77 7.45 -8.66
C PHE A 13 -16.66 6.95 -10.10
N ALA A 14 -17.35 7.64 -11.00
CA ALA A 14 -17.33 7.30 -12.42
C ALA A 14 -15.93 7.40 -13.01
N GLY A 15 -15.51 6.35 -13.73
CA GLY A 15 -14.20 6.25 -14.37
C GLY A 15 -13.07 5.84 -13.45
N VAL A 16 -13.36 5.44 -12.21
CA VAL A 16 -12.39 4.81 -11.31
C VAL A 16 -12.66 3.32 -11.23
N ASN A 17 -11.62 2.52 -11.46
CA ASN A 17 -11.68 1.06 -11.40
C ASN A 17 -10.58 0.49 -10.51
N SER A 18 -10.87 -0.61 -9.87
CA SER A 18 -9.87 -1.47 -9.22
C SER A 18 -9.89 -2.84 -9.88
N SER A 19 -8.73 -3.40 -10.16
CA SER A 19 -8.60 -4.74 -10.75
C SER A 19 -8.63 -5.86 -9.71
N ASN A 20 -8.52 -5.52 -8.43
CA ASN A 20 -8.45 -6.49 -7.33
C ASN A 20 -9.05 -5.87 -6.07
N GLU A 21 -10.05 -6.52 -5.49
CA GLU A 21 -10.72 -6.06 -4.27
C GLU A 21 -9.82 -6.07 -3.02
N LEU A 22 -8.76 -6.87 -3.04
CA LEU A 22 -7.77 -6.90 -1.96
C LEU A 22 -6.70 -5.82 -2.10
N SER A 23 -6.71 -5.11 -3.24
CA SER A 23 -5.74 -4.09 -3.61
C SER A 23 -6.22 -2.68 -3.27
N SER A 24 -5.31 -1.84 -2.80
CA SER A 24 -5.53 -0.40 -2.73
C SER A 24 -5.19 0.33 -4.03
N GLN A 25 -4.80 -0.40 -5.08
CA GLN A 25 -4.53 0.16 -6.40
C GLN A 25 -5.84 0.51 -7.11
N TYR A 26 -5.87 1.67 -7.73
CA TYR A 26 -6.97 2.09 -8.56
C TYR A 26 -6.45 2.74 -9.85
N SER A 27 -7.19 2.56 -10.92
CA SER A 27 -6.96 3.22 -12.20
C SER A 27 -8.07 4.24 -12.46
N VAL A 28 -7.70 5.35 -13.11
CA VAL A 28 -8.62 6.43 -13.40
C VAL A 28 -8.63 6.71 -14.90
N ARG A 29 -9.81 6.63 -15.52
CA ARG A 29 -10.04 6.88 -16.95
C ARG A 29 -9.11 6.09 -17.88
N GLY A 30 -8.78 4.86 -17.50
CA GLY A 30 -7.91 3.99 -18.28
C GLY A 30 -6.40 4.22 -18.08
N GLY A 31 -6.02 5.16 -17.24
CA GLY A 31 -4.63 5.35 -16.81
C GLY A 31 -4.17 4.26 -15.85
N ASN A 32 -2.86 4.09 -15.73
CA ASN A 32 -2.28 3.14 -14.80
C ASN A 32 -2.28 3.66 -13.36
N PHE A 33 -2.14 2.78 -12.37
CA PHE A 33 -2.17 3.17 -10.95
C PHE A 33 -1.02 4.12 -10.55
N ASP A 34 0.12 4.06 -11.23
CA ASP A 34 1.28 4.93 -10.99
C ASP A 34 1.15 6.33 -11.62
N GLU A 35 0.10 6.56 -12.41
CA GLU A 35 -0.26 7.87 -12.93
C GLU A 35 -1.10 8.71 -11.95
N ASN A 36 -1.46 8.14 -10.80
CA ASN A 36 -2.16 8.84 -9.73
C ASN A 36 -1.17 9.48 -8.77
N ILE A 37 -1.49 10.66 -8.26
CA ILE A 37 -0.70 11.34 -7.23
C ILE A 37 -1.51 11.45 -5.94
N VAL A 38 -0.83 11.27 -4.83
CA VAL A 38 -1.41 11.39 -3.49
C VAL A 38 -0.71 12.48 -2.71
N TYR A 39 -1.49 13.38 -2.14
CA TYR A 39 -1.03 14.37 -1.17
C TYR A 39 -1.64 14.10 0.20
N ILE A 40 -0.86 14.34 1.25
CA ILE A 40 -1.33 14.38 2.64
C ILE A 40 -0.94 15.74 3.22
N ASN A 41 -1.94 16.55 3.58
CA ASN A 41 -1.75 17.91 4.08
C ASN A 41 -0.86 18.78 3.15
N GLY A 42 -1.06 18.66 1.82
CA GLY A 42 -0.33 19.38 0.79
C GLY A 42 1.09 18.87 0.52
N ILE A 43 1.50 17.77 1.11
CA ILE A 43 2.80 17.13 0.93
C ILE A 43 2.64 15.89 0.07
N GLU A 44 3.40 15.81 -1.02
CA GLU A 44 3.38 14.67 -1.92
C GLU A 44 3.88 13.39 -1.25
N VAL A 45 3.17 12.28 -1.48
CA VAL A 45 3.55 10.94 -1.06
C VAL A 45 4.01 10.13 -2.27
N TYR A 46 5.29 9.81 -2.32
CA TYR A 46 5.91 9.21 -3.50
C TYR A 46 5.56 7.73 -3.75
N ARG A 47 5.25 6.99 -2.73
CA ARG A 47 4.84 5.58 -2.86
C ARG A 47 3.64 5.31 -1.94
N PRO A 48 2.45 5.75 -2.35
CA PRO A 48 1.24 5.60 -1.51
C PRO A 48 0.86 4.13 -1.28
N LEU A 49 1.31 3.24 -2.18
CA LEU A 49 1.11 1.80 -2.08
C LEU A 49 2.36 1.18 -1.44
N THR A 50 2.20 0.57 -0.30
CA THR A 50 3.31 0.13 0.55
C THR A 50 3.83 -1.26 0.22
N VAL A 51 3.23 -1.95 -0.77
CA VAL A 51 3.64 -3.29 -1.22
C VAL A 51 3.67 -3.34 -2.75
N ARG A 52 4.55 -4.16 -3.29
CA ARG A 52 4.65 -4.41 -4.72
C ARG A 52 3.40 -5.13 -5.22
N SER A 53 2.86 -4.65 -6.33
CA SER A 53 1.73 -5.30 -6.99
C SER A 53 2.06 -6.73 -7.40
N GLY A 54 1.20 -7.62 -7.18
CA GLY A 54 1.29 -8.95 -7.73
C GLY A 54 0.26 -9.90 -7.22
N GLN A 55 0.10 -10.06 -5.94
CA GLN A 55 -0.86 -11.03 -5.43
C GLN A 55 -1.53 -10.63 -4.13
N GLN A 56 -0.92 -9.74 -3.35
CA GLN A 56 -1.49 -9.39 -2.06
C GLN A 56 -1.02 -8.02 -1.62
N GLU A 57 -1.94 -7.26 -1.13
CA GLU A 57 -1.70 -5.87 -0.92
C GLU A 57 -1.72 -5.49 0.53
N GLY A 58 -0.78 -4.63 0.83
CA GLY A 58 -0.62 -4.01 2.09
C GLY A 58 -1.67 -2.96 2.40
N LEU A 59 -1.47 -2.32 3.52
CA LEU A 59 -2.19 -1.11 3.86
C LEU A 59 -1.77 0.01 2.91
N SER A 60 -2.75 0.79 2.45
CA SER A 60 -2.46 2.12 1.91
C SER A 60 -1.76 2.96 2.97
N ILE A 61 -0.92 3.90 2.53
CA ILE A 61 -0.34 4.89 3.45
C ILE A 61 -1.40 5.76 4.12
N ILE A 62 -2.58 5.91 3.51
CA ILE A 62 -3.66 6.70 4.07
C ILE A 62 -4.33 5.90 5.21
N ASN A 63 -4.29 6.47 6.41
CA ASN A 63 -5.04 5.93 7.54
C ASN A 63 -6.43 6.61 7.62
N PRO A 64 -7.53 5.88 7.32
CA PRO A 64 -8.86 6.45 7.29
C PRO A 64 -9.30 7.08 8.62
N ASP A 65 -8.84 6.54 9.75
CA ASP A 65 -9.18 7.04 11.09
C ASP A 65 -8.62 8.45 11.35
N MET A 66 -7.60 8.86 10.58
CA MET A 66 -6.96 10.17 10.68
C MET A 66 -7.51 11.18 9.67
N VAL A 67 -8.30 10.76 8.69
CA VAL A 67 -8.76 11.61 7.59
C VAL A 67 -9.90 12.52 8.04
N GLY A 68 -9.75 13.83 7.80
CA GLY A 68 -10.77 14.85 7.99
C GLY A 68 -11.48 15.23 6.72
N ALA A 69 -10.75 15.32 5.61
CA ALA A 69 -11.31 15.62 4.30
C ALA A 69 -10.57 14.92 3.17
N VAL A 70 -11.28 14.65 2.09
CA VAL A 70 -10.76 14.01 0.88
C VAL A 70 -11.12 14.87 -0.32
N GLY A 71 -10.11 15.33 -1.04
CA GLY A 71 -10.24 15.93 -2.36
C GLY A 71 -9.84 14.92 -3.42
N PHE A 72 -10.71 14.65 -4.38
CA PHE A 72 -10.39 13.77 -5.50
C PHE A 72 -10.69 14.45 -6.82
N SER A 73 -9.73 14.42 -7.73
CA SER A 73 -9.86 14.98 -9.08
C SER A 73 -9.39 13.96 -10.11
N SER A 74 -10.27 13.60 -11.04
CA SER A 74 -10.01 12.65 -12.11
C SER A 74 -9.64 13.32 -13.43
N GLY A 75 -8.82 14.37 -13.38
CA GLY A 75 -8.39 15.21 -14.50
C GLY A 75 -8.82 16.66 -14.32
N GLY A 76 -8.20 17.57 -15.08
CA GLY A 76 -8.47 19.00 -14.97
C GLY A 76 -8.09 19.61 -13.62
N PHE A 77 -7.14 19.04 -12.92
CA PHE A 77 -6.70 19.51 -11.62
C PHE A 77 -5.87 20.80 -11.74
N SER A 78 -5.81 21.52 -10.62
CA SER A 78 -5.12 22.79 -10.50
C SER A 78 -3.62 22.66 -10.81
N ALA A 79 -2.99 23.73 -11.30
CA ALA A 79 -1.55 23.81 -11.59
C ALA A 79 -0.65 23.57 -10.35
N GLU A 80 -1.21 23.57 -9.14
CA GLU A 80 -0.47 23.22 -7.92
C GLU A 80 -0.13 21.72 -7.82
N TYR A 81 -0.81 20.88 -8.62
CA TYR A 81 -0.62 19.45 -8.72
C TYR A 81 0.05 19.13 -10.05
N GLY A 82 1.30 18.69 -10.04
CA GLY A 82 2.10 18.39 -11.23
C GLY A 82 2.46 16.92 -11.37
N ASP A 83 3.10 16.58 -12.49
CA ASP A 83 3.81 15.31 -12.76
C ASP A 83 2.99 14.03 -12.91
N LYS A 84 1.65 14.09 -12.79
CA LYS A 84 0.77 12.94 -12.96
C LYS A 84 -0.37 13.26 -13.90
N MET A 85 -0.85 12.23 -14.60
CA MET A 85 -1.77 12.42 -15.72
C MET A 85 -3.21 11.97 -15.42
N SER A 86 -3.41 11.03 -14.49
CA SER A 86 -4.72 10.40 -14.33
C SER A 86 -5.54 10.97 -13.20
N SER A 87 -4.99 11.11 -12.00
CA SER A 87 -5.74 11.69 -10.88
C SER A 87 -4.88 12.31 -9.79
N VAL A 88 -5.54 13.15 -9.00
CA VAL A 88 -5.02 13.71 -7.74
C VAL A 88 -5.93 13.28 -6.60
N LEU A 89 -5.35 12.72 -5.57
CA LEU A 89 -5.99 12.43 -4.29
C LEU A 89 -5.35 13.30 -3.22
N ASP A 90 -6.07 14.28 -2.72
CA ASP A 90 -5.61 15.19 -1.69
C ASP A 90 -6.30 14.87 -0.35
N ILE A 91 -5.51 14.46 0.62
CA ILE A 91 -5.96 14.05 1.94
C ILE A 91 -5.60 15.11 2.96
N ILE A 92 -6.58 15.53 3.72
CA ILE A 92 -6.39 16.42 4.86
C ILE A 92 -6.68 15.64 6.12
N TYR A 93 -5.68 15.54 7.00
CA TYR A 93 -5.88 14.94 8.32
C TYR A 93 -6.69 15.85 9.21
N LYS A 94 -7.52 15.25 10.05
CA LYS A 94 -8.40 15.96 10.96
C LYS A 94 -7.60 16.69 12.06
N HIS A 95 -8.14 17.80 12.50
CA HIS A 95 -7.70 18.46 13.73
C HIS A 95 -8.72 18.13 14.83
N PRO A 96 -8.37 17.31 15.81
CA PRO A 96 -9.26 17.02 16.93
C PRO A 96 -9.66 18.32 17.66
N GLU A 97 -10.92 18.48 18.01
CA GLU A 97 -11.38 19.62 18.79
C GLU A 97 -11.24 19.37 20.30
N ALA A 98 -11.38 18.10 20.70
CA ALA A 98 -11.26 17.62 22.07
C ALA A 98 -10.45 16.31 22.08
N PHE A 99 -10.35 15.67 23.25
CA PHE A 99 -9.85 14.31 23.29
C PHE A 99 -10.80 13.37 22.57
N GLU A 100 -10.29 12.63 21.59
CA GLU A 100 -11.02 11.60 20.86
C GLU A 100 -10.14 10.37 20.69
N GLY A 101 -10.75 9.21 20.57
CA GLY A 101 -10.04 7.98 20.32
C GLY A 101 -10.96 6.94 19.71
N SER A 102 -10.40 6.07 18.90
CA SER A 102 -11.09 4.91 18.34
C SER A 102 -10.22 3.68 18.44
N VAL A 103 -10.84 2.53 18.67
CA VAL A 103 -10.19 1.22 18.60
C VAL A 103 -11.12 0.29 17.83
N SER A 104 -10.58 -0.40 16.86
CA SER A 104 -11.29 -1.41 16.07
C SER A 104 -10.43 -2.67 15.98
N ALA A 105 -11.05 -3.82 16.15
CA ALA A 105 -10.39 -5.11 16.02
C ALA A 105 -11.26 -6.10 15.26
N SER A 106 -10.63 -6.93 14.43
CA SER A 106 -11.25 -8.01 13.67
C SER A 106 -10.26 -9.15 13.47
N PHE A 107 -10.72 -10.24 12.86
CA PHE A 107 -9.84 -11.36 12.46
C PHE A 107 -8.76 -10.94 11.42
N LEU A 108 -8.95 -9.81 10.75
CA LEU A 108 -8.01 -9.31 9.74
C LEU A 108 -7.02 -8.28 10.31
N GLY A 109 -7.15 -7.91 11.59
CA GLY A 109 -6.26 -6.96 12.22
C GLY A 109 -6.93 -6.04 13.24
N ALA A 110 -6.17 -5.04 13.66
CA ALA A 110 -6.62 -4.04 14.62
C ALA A 110 -6.13 -2.65 14.22
N THR A 111 -6.93 -1.64 14.54
CA THR A 111 -6.58 -0.23 14.42
C THR A 111 -6.84 0.49 15.72
N ALA A 112 -6.05 1.50 15.99
CA ALA A 112 -6.33 2.44 17.09
C ALA A 112 -5.91 3.84 16.65
N SER A 113 -6.70 4.83 17.02
CA SER A 113 -6.33 6.22 16.83
C SER A 113 -6.65 7.04 18.08
N VAL A 114 -5.87 8.07 18.32
CA VAL A 114 -6.07 9.02 19.41
C VAL A 114 -5.73 10.42 18.94
N GLY A 115 -6.57 11.35 19.30
CA GLY A 115 -6.38 12.76 19.00
C GLY A 115 -6.73 13.64 20.18
N GLN A 116 -6.03 14.76 20.29
CA GLN A 116 -6.28 15.77 21.31
C GLN A 116 -5.80 17.13 20.86
N SER A 117 -6.52 18.16 21.21
CA SER A 117 -6.10 19.54 20.98
C SER A 117 -6.19 20.39 22.22
N THR A 118 -5.33 21.39 22.26
CA THR A 118 -5.37 22.53 23.13
C THR A 118 -5.47 23.81 22.28
N LYS A 119 -5.53 25.00 22.90
CA LYS A 119 -5.58 26.26 22.14
C LYS A 119 -4.40 26.48 21.17
N LYS A 120 -3.26 25.86 21.43
CA LYS A 120 -2.04 26.06 20.62
C LYS A 120 -1.47 24.79 20.02
N PHE A 121 -1.78 23.63 20.56
CA PHE A 121 -1.19 22.37 20.14
C PHE A 121 -2.26 21.36 19.84
N SER A 122 -2.15 20.69 18.69
CA SER A 122 -2.99 19.57 18.31
C SER A 122 -2.10 18.36 17.98
N GLN A 123 -2.54 17.19 18.40
CA GLN A 123 -1.89 15.92 18.10
C GLN A 123 -2.90 14.89 17.64
N LEU A 124 -2.50 14.10 16.69
CA LEU A 124 -3.27 12.99 16.14
C LEU A 124 -2.32 11.83 15.88
N HIS A 125 -2.63 10.66 16.40
CA HIS A 125 -1.83 9.44 16.24
C HIS A 125 -2.72 8.31 15.76
N GLY A 126 -2.19 7.47 14.91
CA GLY A 126 -2.87 6.27 14.43
C GLY A 126 -1.91 5.10 14.33
N VAL A 127 -2.33 3.94 14.74
CA VAL A 127 -1.62 2.68 14.59
C VAL A 127 -2.53 1.65 13.93
N ARG A 128 -1.98 0.88 12.99
CA ARG A 128 -2.72 -0.18 12.31
C ARG A 128 -1.86 -1.43 12.22
N TYR A 129 -2.50 -2.55 12.44
CA TYR A 129 -1.96 -3.86 12.14
C TYR A 129 -2.98 -4.63 11.32
N LYS A 130 -2.54 -5.25 10.22
CA LYS A 130 -3.40 -6.05 9.35
C LYS A 130 -2.69 -7.35 8.99
N THR A 131 -3.46 -8.43 8.89
CA THR A 131 -3.01 -9.70 8.35
C THR A 131 -4.15 -10.33 7.55
N ASN A 132 -3.86 -10.88 6.40
CA ASN A 132 -4.83 -11.59 5.58
C ASN A 132 -4.55 -13.10 5.59
N SER A 133 -3.64 -13.59 6.43
CA SER A 133 -3.22 -15.00 6.46
C SER A 133 -4.40 -15.95 6.66
N THR A 134 -5.32 -15.65 7.59
CA THR A 134 -6.51 -16.47 7.85
C THR A 134 -7.46 -16.55 6.66
N LEU A 135 -7.65 -15.45 5.93
CA LEU A 135 -8.49 -15.43 4.74
C LEU A 135 -7.84 -16.24 3.62
N LEU A 136 -6.54 -16.07 3.43
CA LEU A 136 -5.80 -16.69 2.34
C LEU A 136 -5.58 -18.18 2.57
N SER A 137 -5.40 -18.62 3.81
CA SER A 137 -5.32 -20.05 4.14
C SER A 137 -6.63 -20.81 3.93
N SER A 138 -7.76 -20.12 3.84
CA SER A 138 -9.06 -20.73 3.54
C SER A 138 -9.33 -20.89 2.04
N LEU A 139 -8.50 -20.29 1.18
CA LEU A 139 -8.61 -20.41 -0.27
C LEU A 139 -7.73 -21.58 -0.75
N ASP A 140 -8.19 -22.28 -1.79
CA ASP A 140 -7.37 -23.28 -2.51
C ASP A 140 -6.29 -22.55 -3.33
N THR A 141 -5.22 -22.15 -2.63
CA THR A 141 -4.12 -21.38 -3.21
C THR A 141 -2.94 -22.27 -3.59
N LYS A 142 -2.07 -21.73 -4.42
CA LYS A 142 -0.83 -22.41 -4.87
C LYS A 142 0.19 -22.64 -3.76
N GLY A 143 -0.05 -22.12 -2.57
CA GLY A 143 0.83 -22.17 -1.42
C GLY A 143 0.25 -21.43 -0.23
N GLU A 144 0.94 -21.46 0.86
CA GLU A 144 0.61 -20.74 2.09
C GLU A 144 1.14 -19.31 2.02
N TYR A 145 0.25 -18.34 2.26
CA TYR A 145 0.56 -16.91 2.21
C TYR A 145 0.38 -16.29 3.60
N GLU A 146 1.44 -15.69 4.12
CA GLU A 146 1.47 -15.08 5.45
C GLU A 146 1.85 -13.59 5.38
N PRO A 147 0.95 -12.71 4.92
CA PRO A 147 1.20 -11.27 4.93
C PRO A 147 0.93 -10.66 6.30
N SER A 148 1.77 -9.73 6.70
CA SER A 148 1.55 -8.91 7.88
C SER A 148 1.96 -7.47 7.63
N PHE A 149 1.13 -6.53 8.06
CA PHE A 149 1.28 -5.11 7.82
C PHE A 149 1.17 -4.36 9.13
N PHE A 150 2.13 -3.50 9.39
CA PHE A 150 2.14 -2.61 10.54
C PHE A 150 2.40 -1.18 10.05
N ASP A 151 1.64 -0.24 10.58
CA ASP A 151 1.88 1.16 10.31
C ASP A 151 1.57 2.01 11.56
N TYR A 152 2.40 3.03 11.76
CA TYR A 152 2.20 4.07 12.75
C TYR A 152 2.31 5.43 12.09
N GLN A 153 1.35 6.30 12.37
CA GLN A 153 1.29 7.64 11.84
C GLN A 153 1.06 8.66 12.94
N THR A 154 1.62 9.85 12.75
CA THR A 154 1.45 10.97 13.65
C THR A 154 1.31 12.26 12.88
N TYR A 155 0.43 13.14 13.34
CA TYR A 155 0.27 14.49 12.83
C TYR A 155 0.18 15.46 14.01
N LEU A 156 1.13 16.37 14.08
CA LEU A 156 1.24 17.35 15.15
C LEU A 156 1.15 18.75 14.57
N THR A 157 0.44 19.67 15.22
CA THR A 157 0.43 21.08 14.85
C THR A 157 0.63 21.96 16.08
N TYR A 158 1.39 23.05 15.90
CA TYR A 158 1.70 23.96 16.99
C TYR A 158 1.66 25.41 16.53
N LYS A 159 0.71 26.18 17.09
CA LYS A 159 0.57 27.64 16.91
C LYS A 159 1.43 28.35 17.92
N PHE A 160 2.70 28.60 17.61
CA PHE A 160 3.63 29.23 18.53
C PHE A 160 3.51 30.76 18.55
N ALA A 161 2.92 31.37 17.52
CA ALA A 161 2.59 32.78 17.46
C ALA A 161 1.25 33.00 16.71
N PRO A 162 0.61 34.18 16.84
CA PRO A 162 -0.70 34.44 16.21
C PRO A 162 -0.74 34.25 14.69
N LYS A 163 0.41 34.40 14.03
CA LYS A 163 0.56 34.35 12.58
C LYS A 163 1.40 33.14 12.13
N TRP A 164 1.84 32.29 13.03
CA TRP A 164 2.75 31.20 12.73
C TRP A 164 2.26 29.87 13.28
N GLU A 165 2.27 28.89 12.43
CA GLU A 165 1.94 27.52 12.78
C GLU A 165 3.01 26.58 12.21
N ALA A 166 3.51 25.68 13.02
CA ALA A 166 4.36 24.58 12.59
C ALA A 166 3.56 23.28 12.62
N SER A 167 3.82 22.39 11.67
CA SER A 167 3.27 21.03 11.69
C SER A 167 4.33 19.97 11.39
N LEU A 168 4.13 18.78 11.95
CA LEU A 168 4.95 17.61 11.75
C LEU A 168 4.04 16.43 11.36
N LEU A 169 4.35 15.83 10.24
CA LEU A 169 3.73 14.58 9.77
C LEU A 169 4.77 13.46 9.79
N GLY A 170 4.44 12.32 10.33
CA GLY A 170 5.31 11.15 10.36
C GLY A 170 4.56 9.86 10.05
N ASN A 171 5.22 8.96 9.32
CA ASN A 171 4.73 7.61 9.05
C ASN A 171 5.89 6.62 9.11
N ILE A 172 5.64 5.47 9.75
CA ILE A 172 6.49 4.29 9.74
C ILE A 172 5.62 3.12 9.32
N SER A 173 5.96 2.45 8.22
CA SER A 173 5.26 1.28 7.73
C SER A 173 6.22 0.12 7.54
N ILE A 174 5.84 -1.06 8.04
CA ILE A 174 6.62 -2.29 7.94
C ILE A 174 5.68 -3.39 7.45
N ASN A 175 5.97 -3.91 6.27
CA ASN A 175 5.18 -4.95 5.65
C ASN A 175 6.05 -6.17 5.42
N ASN A 176 5.62 -7.33 5.91
CA ASN A 176 6.27 -8.60 5.70
C ASN A 176 5.33 -9.50 4.92
N TYR A 177 5.93 -10.30 4.08
CA TYR A 177 5.24 -11.29 3.27
C TYR A 177 6.07 -12.56 3.27
N LYS A 178 5.43 -13.70 3.48
CA LYS A 178 6.03 -15.02 3.33
C LYS A 178 5.12 -15.89 2.48
N PHE A 179 5.70 -16.57 1.53
CA PHE A 179 5.03 -17.55 0.69
C PHE A 179 5.76 -18.88 0.76
N THR A 180 5.03 -19.95 1.06
CA THR A 180 5.53 -21.32 1.05
C THR A 180 4.68 -22.12 0.05
N PRO A 181 5.26 -22.56 -1.07
CA PRO A 181 4.50 -23.28 -2.10
C PRO A 181 4.03 -24.64 -1.59
N HIS A 182 2.82 -25.02 -1.96
CA HIS A 182 2.28 -26.37 -1.68
C HIS A 182 2.62 -27.34 -2.79
N GLU A 183 2.78 -28.60 -2.41
CA GLU A 183 2.84 -29.71 -3.36
C GLU A 183 1.64 -29.71 -4.28
N ARG A 184 1.86 -30.13 -5.52
CA ARG A 184 0.80 -30.23 -6.52
C ARG A 184 0.73 -31.59 -7.13
N ASN A 185 -0.48 -32.03 -7.31
CA ASN A 185 -0.80 -33.26 -8.04
C ASN A 185 -1.93 -32.93 -9.02
N THR A 186 -1.63 -33.00 -10.31
CA THR A 186 -2.57 -32.67 -11.39
C THR A 186 -2.63 -33.81 -12.34
N SER A 187 -3.84 -34.28 -12.69
CA SER A 187 -4.07 -35.27 -13.71
C SER A 187 -4.62 -34.61 -14.98
N PHE A 188 -4.17 -35.06 -16.13
CA PHE A 188 -4.61 -34.55 -17.44
C PHE A 188 -4.53 -35.66 -18.49
N GLY A 189 -5.20 -35.47 -19.63
CA GLY A 189 -5.25 -36.44 -20.72
C GLY A 189 -6.67 -36.92 -21.01
N THR A 190 -6.77 -38.08 -21.65
CA THR A 190 -8.04 -38.71 -21.99
C THR A 190 -8.32 -39.90 -21.08
N ALA A 191 -9.52 -40.48 -21.15
CA ALA A 191 -9.88 -41.66 -20.34
C ALA A 191 -8.98 -42.88 -20.58
N THR A 192 -8.35 -42.97 -21.76
CA THR A 192 -7.47 -44.08 -22.16
C THR A 192 -5.96 -43.71 -22.06
N ASP A 193 -5.62 -42.45 -21.94
CA ASP A 193 -4.24 -41.97 -21.84
C ASP A 193 -4.21 -40.78 -20.87
N ALA A 194 -4.39 -41.09 -19.60
CA ALA A 194 -4.32 -40.09 -18.52
C ALA A 194 -2.93 -40.12 -17.91
N LYS A 195 -2.43 -38.90 -17.64
CA LYS A 195 -1.13 -38.67 -17.03
C LYS A 195 -1.28 -37.96 -15.70
N GLN A 196 -0.36 -38.24 -14.79
CA GLN A 196 -0.27 -37.57 -13.51
C GLN A 196 1.01 -36.76 -13.44
N PHE A 197 0.89 -35.49 -13.08
CA PHE A 197 2.00 -34.56 -12.85
C PHE A 197 2.04 -34.19 -11.39
N LYS A 198 3.12 -34.58 -10.71
CA LYS A 198 3.37 -34.27 -9.31
C LYS A 198 4.53 -33.30 -9.20
N VAL A 199 4.37 -32.27 -8.37
CA VAL A 199 5.45 -31.33 -8.04
C VAL A 199 5.57 -31.23 -6.53
N TYR A 200 6.77 -31.48 -6.04
CA TYR A 200 7.16 -31.26 -4.66
C TYR A 200 8.00 -30.01 -4.59
N PHE A 201 7.70 -29.15 -3.63
CA PHE A 201 8.43 -27.91 -3.42
C PHE A 201 9.17 -27.96 -2.10
N ASP A 202 10.34 -27.32 -2.08
CA ASP A 202 11.11 -27.02 -0.88
C ASP A 202 11.53 -25.55 -0.92
N GLY A 203 11.57 -24.90 0.26
CA GLY A 203 11.93 -23.50 0.36
C GLY A 203 10.74 -22.57 0.46
N TYR A 204 11.04 -21.28 0.39
CA TYR A 204 10.03 -20.21 0.57
C TYR A 204 10.49 -18.89 -0.06
N GLU A 205 9.55 -17.99 -0.24
CA GLU A 205 9.76 -16.58 -0.53
C GLU A 205 9.52 -15.76 0.74
N LYS A 206 10.35 -14.76 0.97
CA LYS A 206 10.20 -13.83 2.09
C LYS A 206 10.56 -12.43 1.64
N ASP A 207 9.59 -11.54 1.75
CA ASP A 207 9.72 -10.15 1.37
C ASP A 207 9.50 -9.23 2.56
N LYS A 208 10.24 -8.14 2.57
CA LYS A 208 10.11 -7.09 3.57
C LYS A 208 10.14 -5.72 2.89
N PHE A 209 9.13 -4.91 3.19
CA PHE A 209 9.02 -3.55 2.70
C PHE A 209 8.92 -2.61 3.91
N GLU A 210 9.84 -1.68 3.99
CA GLU A 210 9.89 -0.68 5.06
C GLU A 210 9.79 0.70 4.44
N THR A 211 8.89 1.52 4.96
CA THR A 211 8.71 2.90 4.54
C THR A 211 8.79 3.82 5.74
N TYR A 212 9.61 4.83 5.62
CA TYR A 212 9.76 5.91 6.60
C TYR A 212 9.49 7.22 5.90
N PHE A 213 8.51 7.94 6.38
CA PHE A 213 8.13 9.23 5.83
C PHE A 213 8.01 10.24 6.96
N GLY A 214 8.64 11.38 6.78
CA GLY A 214 8.56 12.50 7.70
C GLY A 214 8.45 13.82 6.93
N ALA A 215 7.62 14.73 7.42
CA ALA A 215 7.50 16.06 6.83
C ALA A 215 7.27 17.12 7.89
N PHE A 216 7.89 18.25 7.67
CA PHE A 216 7.75 19.44 8.48
C PHE A 216 7.19 20.57 7.61
N SER A 217 6.22 21.31 8.15
CA SER A 217 5.67 22.49 7.50
C SER A 217 5.68 23.67 8.45
N LEU A 218 6.05 24.83 7.92
CA LEU A 218 5.99 26.12 8.61
C LEU A 218 5.07 27.04 7.82
N ASN A 219 3.93 27.36 8.42
CA ASN A 219 2.91 28.22 7.82
C ASN A 219 2.99 29.62 8.43
N PHE A 220 2.92 30.63 7.58
CA PHE A 220 2.86 32.04 7.95
C PHE A 220 1.62 32.70 7.37
N PHE A 221 0.83 33.33 8.23
CA PHE A 221 -0.41 34.04 7.91
C PHE A 221 -0.24 35.52 8.19
N PRO A 222 0.34 36.31 7.26
CA PRO A 222 0.55 37.76 7.45
C PRO A 222 -0.77 38.49 7.71
N ASP A 223 -1.83 38.06 7.04
CA ASP A 223 -3.19 38.54 7.16
C ASP A 223 -4.20 37.44 6.89
N LYS A 224 -5.51 37.74 6.94
CA LYS A 224 -6.59 36.76 6.72
C LYS A 224 -6.75 36.28 5.28
N TYR A 225 -6.06 36.89 4.34
CA TYR A 225 -6.18 36.58 2.90
C TYR A 225 -4.92 35.95 2.32
N THR A 226 -3.82 35.96 3.07
CA THR A 226 -2.51 35.53 2.58
C THR A 226 -1.96 34.43 3.47
N GLN A 227 -1.48 33.36 2.83
CA GLN A 227 -0.77 32.26 3.47
C GLN A 227 0.52 31.95 2.71
N TRP A 228 1.61 31.75 3.44
CA TRP A 228 2.83 31.19 2.92
C TRP A 228 3.19 29.92 3.69
N ALA A 229 3.71 28.93 2.98
CA ALA A 229 4.08 27.64 3.57
C ALA A 229 5.47 27.22 3.08
N LEU A 230 6.37 26.98 4.00
CA LEU A 230 7.63 26.27 3.75
C LEU A 230 7.43 24.82 4.22
N MET A 231 7.60 23.87 3.32
CA MET A 231 7.40 22.45 3.58
C MET A 231 8.68 21.69 3.22
N THR A 232 9.11 20.79 4.08
CA THR A 232 10.22 19.87 3.80
C THR A 232 9.80 18.47 4.16
N SER A 233 10.00 17.53 3.27
CA SER A 233 9.70 16.10 3.48
C SER A 233 10.88 15.22 3.13
N ALA A 234 10.96 14.09 3.82
CA ALA A 234 11.90 13.02 3.53
C ALA A 234 11.13 11.70 3.47
N PHE A 235 11.33 10.96 2.41
CA PHE A 235 10.75 9.65 2.16
C PHE A 235 11.88 8.66 1.93
N VAL A 236 11.86 7.53 2.65
CA VAL A 236 12.82 6.44 2.48
C VAL A 236 12.06 5.13 2.42
N THR A 237 12.33 4.33 1.40
CA THR A 237 11.85 2.96 1.32
C THR A 237 13.01 1.99 1.21
N ASN A 238 12.92 0.87 1.93
CA ASN A 238 13.80 -0.27 1.81
C ASN A 238 12.97 -1.48 1.41
N GLU A 239 13.37 -2.16 0.37
CA GLU A 239 12.72 -3.37 -0.12
C GLU A 239 13.73 -4.51 -0.11
N LEU A 240 13.32 -5.63 0.46
CA LEU A 240 14.05 -6.88 0.43
C LEU A 240 13.10 -7.94 -0.13
N VAL A 241 13.44 -8.50 -1.29
CA VAL A 241 12.72 -9.60 -1.93
C VAL A 241 13.66 -10.78 -2.01
N THR A 242 13.35 -11.83 -1.26
CA THR A 242 14.19 -13.02 -1.21
C THR A 242 13.34 -14.26 -1.44
N TYR A 243 13.75 -15.09 -2.37
CA TYR A 243 13.19 -16.41 -2.56
C TYR A 243 14.29 -17.44 -2.80
N ASP A 244 14.04 -18.64 -2.33
CA ASP A 244 14.89 -19.81 -2.47
C ASP A 244 13.93 -21.00 -2.53
N ILE A 245 13.49 -21.36 -3.75
CA ILE A 245 12.46 -22.35 -3.98
C ILE A 245 13.01 -23.39 -4.94
N ALA A 246 13.10 -24.63 -4.46
CA ALA A 246 13.41 -25.79 -5.28
C ALA A 246 12.13 -26.59 -5.60
N GLY A 247 11.98 -27.01 -6.82
CA GLY A 247 10.89 -27.86 -7.26
C GLY A 247 11.42 -29.15 -7.85
N GLN A 248 10.80 -30.27 -7.47
CA GLN A 248 11.04 -31.58 -8.07
C GLN A 248 9.74 -32.06 -8.68
N TYR A 249 9.76 -32.50 -9.91
CA TYR A 249 8.57 -32.95 -10.59
C TYR A 249 8.71 -34.33 -11.18
N TRP A 250 7.59 -35.03 -11.21
CA TRP A 250 7.41 -36.37 -11.82
C TRP A 250 6.21 -36.31 -12.73
N LEU A 251 6.40 -36.90 -13.90
CA LEU A 251 5.33 -37.18 -14.86
C LEU A 251 5.20 -38.69 -15.00
N ASP A 252 4.03 -39.24 -14.66
CA ASP A 252 3.72 -40.65 -14.72
C ASP A 252 2.44 -40.90 -15.51
N ASP A 253 2.27 -42.12 -16.01
CA ASP A 253 0.96 -42.60 -16.48
C ASP A 253 0.02 -42.77 -15.27
N LEU A 254 -1.20 -42.26 -15.38
CA LEU A 254 -2.23 -42.52 -14.38
C LEU A 254 -2.71 -43.96 -14.57
N ALA A 255 -2.35 -44.86 -13.64
CA ALA A 255 -2.80 -46.25 -13.67
C ALA A 255 -4.33 -46.28 -13.53
N ASN A 256 -5.05 -46.64 -14.59
CA ASN A 256 -6.46 -47.01 -14.52
C ASN A 256 -6.57 -48.37 -13.81
N GLY A 257 -6.70 -48.32 -12.47
CA GLY A 257 -6.82 -49.53 -11.66
C GLY A 257 -8.22 -50.15 -11.75
N GLU A 258 -8.45 -51.04 -12.68
CA GLU A 258 -9.61 -51.93 -12.61
C GLU A 258 -9.27 -53.42 -12.68
N ASP A 259 -8.06 -53.84 -12.94
CA ASP A 259 -7.67 -55.21 -12.83
C ASP A 259 -6.37 -55.38 -12.04
N GLY A 260 -6.43 -56.19 -10.99
CA GLY A 260 -5.37 -56.46 -10.02
C GLY A 260 -4.13 -57.19 -10.60
N GLU A 261 -3.71 -56.88 -11.78
CA GLU A 261 -2.41 -57.24 -12.31
C GLU A 261 -1.43 -56.11 -12.02
N SER A 262 -0.42 -56.44 -11.22
CA SER A 262 0.76 -55.66 -10.99
C SER A 262 1.36 -55.18 -12.31
N THR A 263 1.04 -53.97 -12.76
CA THR A 263 1.77 -53.34 -13.83
C THR A 263 3.22 -53.25 -13.38
N GLU A 264 4.10 -53.94 -14.10
CA GLU A 264 5.55 -53.76 -14.04
C GLU A 264 5.85 -52.27 -13.89
N ASN A 265 6.79 -51.95 -13.02
CA ASN A 265 7.35 -50.60 -12.81
C ASN A 265 7.70 -49.94 -14.14
N LYS A 266 6.74 -49.34 -14.82
CA LYS A 266 7.03 -48.37 -15.86
C LYS A 266 7.59 -47.18 -15.12
N GLY A 267 8.89 -46.98 -15.29
CA GLY A 267 9.57 -45.83 -14.70
C GLY A 267 8.89 -44.55 -15.10
N ALA A 268 9.06 -43.50 -14.29
CA ALA A 268 8.49 -42.18 -14.56
C ALA A 268 8.77 -41.75 -16.00
N LEU A 269 7.73 -41.24 -16.71
CA LEU A 269 7.84 -40.74 -18.07
C LEU A 269 8.75 -39.52 -18.16
N GLY A 270 8.84 -38.74 -17.08
CA GLY A 270 9.71 -37.62 -16.96
C GLY A 270 9.94 -37.23 -15.51
N VAL A 271 11.18 -36.90 -15.19
CA VAL A 271 11.58 -36.33 -13.89
C VAL A 271 12.44 -35.12 -14.14
N GLY A 272 12.37 -34.18 -13.26
CA GLY A 272 13.20 -33.01 -13.33
C GLY A 272 13.20 -32.20 -12.04
N THR A 273 14.12 -31.28 -11.99
CA THR A 273 14.25 -30.33 -10.87
C THR A 273 14.45 -28.93 -11.42
N TYR A 274 13.99 -27.94 -10.67
CA TYR A 274 14.35 -26.56 -10.92
C TYR A 274 14.63 -25.89 -9.57
N HIS A 275 15.43 -24.84 -9.61
CA HIS A 275 15.74 -24.04 -8.44
C HIS A 275 15.71 -22.57 -8.83
N GLU A 276 14.87 -21.83 -8.14
CA GLU A 276 14.77 -20.37 -8.27
C GLU A 276 15.33 -19.72 -7.02
N HIS A 277 16.26 -18.80 -7.22
CA HIS A 277 16.91 -18.10 -6.13
C HIS A 277 17.11 -16.64 -6.47
N ALA A 278 16.70 -15.74 -5.58
CA ALA A 278 17.02 -14.33 -5.68
C ALA A 278 17.15 -13.67 -4.30
N ARG A 279 17.96 -12.62 -4.27
CA ARG A 279 18.14 -11.72 -3.13
C ARG A 279 18.23 -10.30 -3.64
N ASN A 280 17.09 -9.69 -3.84
CA ASN A 280 16.98 -8.34 -4.37
C ASN A 280 16.85 -7.34 -3.20
N ARG A 281 17.63 -6.26 -3.27
CA ARG A 281 17.53 -5.15 -2.34
C ARG A 281 17.38 -3.87 -3.11
N LEU A 282 16.37 -3.08 -2.76
CA LEU A 282 16.17 -1.73 -3.27
C LEU A 282 16.13 -0.78 -2.08
N ARG A 283 16.82 0.34 -2.20
CA ARG A 283 16.64 1.48 -1.32
C ARG A 283 16.41 2.71 -2.18
N ALA A 284 15.31 3.40 -1.94
CA ALA A 284 15.03 4.67 -2.57
C ALA A 284 14.82 5.74 -1.48
N SER A 285 15.30 6.95 -1.73
CA SER A 285 15.10 8.09 -0.86
C SER A 285 14.77 9.32 -1.68
N VAL A 286 13.82 10.10 -1.21
CA VAL A 286 13.44 11.36 -1.82
C VAL A 286 13.37 12.41 -0.72
N VAL A 287 14.03 13.53 -0.94
CA VAL A 287 13.91 14.72 -0.09
C VAL A 287 13.32 15.84 -0.94
N ALA A 288 12.23 16.41 -0.49
CA ALA A 288 11.57 17.50 -1.19
C ALA A 288 11.43 18.73 -0.28
N THR A 289 11.67 19.89 -0.85
CA THR A 289 11.43 21.18 -0.17
C THR A 289 10.59 22.04 -1.08
N SER A 290 9.48 22.53 -0.57
CA SER A 290 8.52 23.38 -1.29
C SER A 290 8.29 24.70 -0.55
N LEU A 291 8.27 25.78 -1.31
CA LEU A 291 7.79 27.09 -0.86
C LEU A 291 6.50 27.38 -1.65
N LYS A 292 5.39 27.54 -0.95
CA LYS A 292 4.08 27.78 -1.55
C LYS A 292 3.47 29.04 -0.99
N GLY A 293 2.71 29.75 -1.79
CA GLY A 293 1.94 30.90 -1.36
C GLY A 293 0.55 30.93 -2.00
N ALA A 294 -0.42 31.41 -1.23
CA ALA A 294 -1.77 31.69 -1.68
C ALA A 294 -2.20 33.07 -1.20
N THR A 295 -2.79 33.88 -2.07
CA THR A 295 -3.28 35.22 -1.72
C THR A 295 -4.63 35.46 -2.42
N LYS A 296 -5.63 35.85 -1.65
CA LYS A 296 -6.94 36.22 -2.17
C LYS A 296 -6.98 37.71 -2.46
N LEU A 297 -7.16 38.07 -3.73
CA LEU A 297 -7.20 39.44 -4.25
C LEU A 297 -8.64 39.75 -4.73
N GLY A 298 -9.49 40.19 -3.81
CA GLY A 298 -10.92 40.42 -4.12
C GLY A 298 -11.64 39.10 -4.47
N GLN A 299 -12.08 38.96 -5.72
CA GLN A 299 -12.74 37.75 -6.23
C GLN A 299 -11.74 36.73 -6.82
N ASN A 300 -10.48 37.12 -6.98
CA ASN A 300 -9.43 36.28 -7.54
C ASN A 300 -8.59 35.64 -6.43
N GLU A 301 -8.08 34.46 -6.69
CA GLU A 301 -7.10 33.78 -5.85
C GLU A 301 -5.83 33.53 -6.67
N LEU A 302 -4.70 33.99 -6.17
CA LEU A 302 -3.38 33.72 -6.75
C LEU A 302 -2.69 32.66 -5.88
N LYS A 303 -2.33 31.55 -6.51
CA LYS A 303 -1.48 30.51 -5.90
C LYS A 303 -0.17 30.42 -6.68
N TRP A 304 0.92 30.22 -5.97
CA TRP A 304 2.25 30.03 -6.56
C TRP A 304 3.05 29.04 -5.71
N GLY A 305 4.02 28.42 -6.31
CA GLY A 305 4.89 27.50 -5.59
C GLY A 305 6.18 27.20 -6.34
N LEU A 306 7.18 26.82 -5.57
CA LEU A 306 8.46 26.31 -6.04
C LEU A 306 8.77 25.06 -5.24
N THR A 307 9.08 23.96 -5.94
CA THR A 307 9.46 22.70 -5.32
C THR A 307 10.81 22.24 -5.87
N HIS A 308 11.68 21.82 -4.98
CA HIS A 308 12.95 21.18 -5.29
C HIS A 308 12.95 19.78 -4.70
N GLN A 309 13.34 18.80 -5.51
CA GLN A 309 13.45 17.39 -5.13
C GLN A 309 14.87 16.89 -5.39
N TYR A 310 15.33 16.04 -4.48
CA TYR A 310 16.62 15.35 -4.56
C TYR A 310 16.45 13.87 -4.24
#